data_c0be860035b75699f1d6b6153a21682d
#
_entry.id   c0be860035b75699f1d6b6153a21682d
#
_cell.length_a   1.000
_cell.length_b   1.000
_cell.length_c   1.000
_cell.angle_alpha   90.00
_cell.angle_beta   90.00
_cell.angle_gamma   90.00
#
_symmetry.space_group_name_H-M   'P 1'
#
loop_
_entity.id
_entity.type
_entity.pdbx_description
1 polymer ?
#
loop_
_entity_poly.entity_id
_entity_poly.type
_entity_poly.pdbx_seq_one_letter_code
_entity_poly.pdbx_strand_id
1 'polypeptide(L)'
;MSAPEAEELWPSLDESIGRQPCFPTGPVWSVLPTLKGQMADMLADVGEKGRNGVSIDSSKGPVHIHESATIEPSVHIIGPAYIGPCAVIRHGAYIREFSWICGGALVGHASETKHSILLPGAKAPHFNYVGDSVLGPDVNLGAGVKLSNLRNDGGEVHTRIDGERVATGLRKFGAILGEGLSLIHI
;
A
#
# COMPACT_ATOMS: atom_id res chain seq x y z
N MET A 1 -18.02 -20.16 3.68
CA MET A 1 -18.16 -18.93 2.87
C MET A 1 -16.86 -18.67 2.15
N SER A 2 -16.90 -18.04 0.97
CA SER A 2 -15.70 -17.68 0.21
C SER A 2 -15.00 -16.50 0.88
N ALA A 3 -13.69 -16.36 0.64
CA ALA A 3 -12.98 -15.15 1.01
C ALA A 3 -13.55 -13.97 0.22
N PRO A 4 -13.60 -12.74 0.80
CA PRO A 4 -14.18 -11.59 0.12
C PRO A 4 -13.36 -11.22 -1.13
N GLU A 5 -14.05 -10.76 -2.15
CA GLU A 5 -13.48 -10.15 -3.34
C GLU A 5 -13.32 -8.62 -3.18
N ALA A 6 -12.57 -7.99 -4.07
CA ALA A 6 -12.28 -6.55 -3.98
C ALA A 6 -13.55 -5.69 -4.01
N GLU A 7 -14.51 -6.02 -4.88
CA GLU A 7 -15.78 -5.29 -5.03
C GLU A 7 -16.65 -5.35 -3.76
N GLU A 8 -16.54 -6.43 -2.97
CA GLU A 8 -17.26 -6.57 -1.70
C GLU A 8 -16.68 -5.69 -0.61
N LEU A 9 -15.36 -5.50 -0.58
CA LEU A 9 -14.66 -4.70 0.42
C LEU A 9 -14.60 -3.21 0.09
N TRP A 10 -14.61 -2.88 -1.19
CA TRP A 10 -14.40 -1.52 -1.70
C TRP A 10 -15.40 -1.17 -2.80
N PRO A 11 -16.70 -1.09 -2.47
CA PRO A 11 -17.76 -0.86 -3.45
C PRO A 11 -17.71 0.51 -4.13
N SER A 12 -17.02 1.49 -3.52
CA SER A 12 -16.84 2.82 -4.11
C SER A 12 -15.49 3.01 -4.78
N LEU A 13 -14.73 1.93 -5.00
CA LEU A 13 -13.42 2.04 -5.64
C LEU A 13 -13.54 2.62 -7.05
N ASP A 14 -13.20 3.90 -7.18
CA ASP A 14 -13.25 4.65 -8.43
C ASP A 14 -11.88 4.63 -9.11
N GLU A 15 -11.80 4.05 -10.29
CA GLU A 15 -10.60 3.99 -11.11
C GLU A 15 -10.22 5.35 -11.73
N SER A 16 -11.06 6.38 -11.61
CA SER A 16 -10.83 7.70 -12.19
C SER A 16 -9.71 8.49 -11.50
N ILE A 17 -9.35 8.14 -10.26
CA ILE A 17 -8.35 8.87 -9.46
C ILE A 17 -6.96 8.26 -9.61
N GLY A 18 -6.40 8.33 -10.81
CA GLY A 18 -5.07 7.82 -11.10
C GLY A 18 -5.03 6.30 -11.30
N ARG A 19 -3.83 5.77 -11.46
CA ARG A 19 -3.64 4.33 -11.69
C ARG A 19 -3.85 3.54 -10.41
N GLN A 20 -4.64 2.49 -10.51
CA GLN A 20 -4.88 1.54 -9.43
C GLN A 20 -4.38 0.15 -9.83
N PRO A 21 -4.02 -0.71 -8.86
CA PRO A 21 -3.71 -2.09 -9.18
C PRO A 21 -4.96 -2.83 -9.65
N CYS A 22 -4.76 -3.78 -10.57
CA CYS A 22 -5.79 -4.70 -10.98
C CYS A 22 -5.97 -5.79 -9.90
N PHE A 23 -7.18 -5.99 -9.43
CA PHE A 23 -7.51 -7.02 -8.46
C PHE A 23 -7.93 -8.30 -9.19
N PRO A 24 -7.19 -9.42 -9.03
CA PRO A 24 -7.60 -10.70 -9.61
C PRO A 24 -8.92 -11.19 -9.01
N THR A 25 -9.69 -11.95 -9.80
CA THR A 25 -10.86 -12.68 -9.28
C THR A 25 -10.46 -13.63 -8.16
N GLY A 26 -11.28 -13.75 -7.13
CA GLY A 26 -11.06 -14.58 -5.95
C GLY A 26 -10.62 -13.80 -4.72
N PRO A 27 -9.95 -14.44 -3.75
CA PRO A 27 -9.58 -13.78 -2.49
C PRO A 27 -8.86 -12.45 -2.73
N VAL A 28 -9.35 -11.39 -2.12
CA VAL A 28 -8.85 -10.02 -2.34
C VAL A 28 -7.33 -9.89 -2.14
N TRP A 29 -6.73 -10.67 -1.24
CA TRP A 29 -5.27 -10.67 -1.02
C TRP A 29 -4.46 -11.26 -2.17
N SER A 30 -5.12 -11.88 -3.18
CA SER A 30 -4.45 -12.38 -4.39
C SER A 30 -3.76 -11.28 -5.20
N VAL A 31 -4.09 -10.02 -4.96
CA VAL A 31 -3.39 -8.87 -5.55
C VAL A 31 -1.92 -8.79 -5.08
N LEU A 32 -1.61 -9.16 -3.85
CA LEU A 32 -0.26 -8.99 -3.29
C LEU A 32 0.83 -9.76 -4.08
N PRO A 33 0.68 -11.05 -4.40
CA PRO A 33 1.66 -11.74 -5.22
C PRO A 33 1.77 -11.21 -6.66
N THR A 34 0.72 -10.58 -7.20
CA THR A 34 0.74 -10.01 -8.56
C THR A 34 1.36 -8.61 -8.63
N LEU A 35 1.47 -7.92 -7.50
CA LEU A 35 1.89 -6.52 -7.42
C LEU A 35 3.26 -6.28 -8.09
N LYS A 36 4.19 -7.20 -7.95
CA LYS A 36 5.50 -7.12 -8.59
C LYS A 36 5.40 -7.06 -10.12
N GLY A 37 4.60 -7.93 -10.73
CA GLY A 37 4.38 -7.95 -12.18
C GLY A 37 3.67 -6.69 -12.65
N GLN A 38 2.58 -6.32 -11.98
CA GLN A 38 1.81 -5.13 -12.33
C GLN A 38 2.66 -3.85 -12.28
N MET A 39 3.51 -3.69 -11.27
CA MET A 39 4.41 -2.54 -11.17
C MET A 39 5.50 -2.57 -12.25
N ALA A 40 6.04 -3.73 -12.60
CA ALA A 40 7.02 -3.84 -13.66
C ALA A 40 6.45 -3.37 -15.01
N ASP A 41 5.23 -3.81 -15.34
CA ASP A 41 4.54 -3.42 -16.57
C ASP A 41 4.18 -1.93 -16.58
N MET A 42 3.67 -1.42 -15.45
CA MET A 42 3.24 -0.02 -15.33
C MET A 42 4.40 0.97 -15.37
N LEU A 43 5.56 0.60 -14.82
CA LEU A 43 6.72 1.49 -14.66
C LEU A 43 7.78 1.30 -15.75
N ALA A 44 7.55 0.47 -16.77
CA ALA A 44 8.53 0.14 -17.81
C ALA A 44 9.11 1.36 -18.52
N ASP A 45 8.29 2.38 -18.76
CA ASP A 45 8.67 3.60 -19.52
C ASP A 45 8.81 4.84 -18.62
N VAL A 46 8.95 4.66 -17.30
CA VAL A 46 9.00 5.79 -16.37
C VAL A 46 10.43 6.27 -16.19
N GLY A 47 10.69 7.51 -16.62
CA GLY A 47 11.91 8.22 -16.31
C GLY A 47 11.92 8.78 -14.89
N GLU A 48 13.07 8.67 -14.23
CA GLU A 48 13.26 9.19 -12.88
C GLU A 48 13.35 10.71 -12.87
N LYS A 49 12.56 11.37 -12.04
CA LYS A 49 12.67 12.81 -11.77
C LYS A 49 13.05 13.01 -10.32
N GLY A 50 14.30 13.41 -10.09
CA GLY A 50 14.77 13.78 -8.76
C GLY A 50 13.96 14.94 -8.17
N ARG A 51 13.82 14.96 -6.85
CA ARG A 51 13.19 16.07 -6.11
C ARG A 51 14.13 16.54 -4.99
N ASN A 52 14.24 17.85 -4.82
CA ASN A 52 15.11 18.43 -3.78
C ASN A 52 14.73 17.94 -2.38
N GLY A 53 15.72 17.49 -1.60
CA GLY A 53 15.51 17.02 -0.24
C GLY A 53 14.87 15.64 -0.09
N VAL A 54 14.64 14.92 -1.21
CA VAL A 54 14.11 13.55 -1.24
C VAL A 54 15.22 12.59 -1.67
N SER A 55 15.40 11.51 -0.92
CA SER A 55 16.34 10.44 -1.27
C SER A 55 15.61 9.35 -2.08
N ILE A 56 16.05 9.10 -3.30
CA ILE A 56 15.48 8.08 -4.17
C ILE A 56 16.55 7.05 -4.50
N ASP A 57 16.25 5.76 -4.23
CA ASP A 57 17.07 4.61 -4.60
C ASP A 57 16.32 3.76 -5.63
N SER A 58 16.74 3.85 -6.89
CA SER A 58 16.19 3.08 -8.00
C SER A 58 16.99 1.82 -8.34
N SER A 59 17.90 1.41 -7.48
CA SER A 59 18.75 0.22 -7.72
C SER A 59 17.96 -1.08 -7.90
N LYS A 60 16.75 -1.16 -7.33
CA LYS A 60 15.85 -2.32 -7.43
C LYS A 60 14.71 -2.15 -8.43
N GLY A 61 14.53 -0.95 -8.97
CA GLY A 61 13.49 -0.64 -9.95
C GLY A 61 13.08 0.83 -9.94
N PRO A 62 12.29 1.26 -10.93
CA PRO A 62 11.95 2.65 -11.13
C PRO A 62 11.00 3.20 -10.05
N VAL A 63 11.05 4.50 -9.83
CA VAL A 63 10.14 5.25 -8.96
C VAL A 63 9.33 6.24 -9.80
N HIS A 64 8.01 6.09 -9.78
CA HIS A 64 7.11 7.09 -10.35
C HIS A 64 6.55 7.99 -9.25
N ILE A 65 6.68 9.29 -9.44
CA ILE A 65 6.03 10.29 -8.58
C ILE A 65 5.23 11.22 -9.48
N HIS A 66 3.91 11.21 -9.32
CA HIS A 66 3.03 12.10 -10.06
C HIS A 66 3.38 13.57 -9.77
N GLU A 67 3.26 14.44 -10.76
CA GLU A 67 3.64 15.84 -10.64
C GLU A 67 2.88 16.61 -9.56
N SER A 68 1.61 16.28 -9.35
CA SER A 68 0.75 16.87 -8.30
C SER A 68 0.96 16.28 -6.91
N ALA A 69 1.79 15.25 -6.75
CA ALA A 69 2.07 14.68 -5.44
C ALA A 69 2.97 15.62 -4.61
N THR A 70 2.68 15.70 -3.33
CA THR A 70 3.49 16.46 -2.36
C THR A 70 4.43 15.52 -1.60
N ILE A 71 5.74 15.74 -1.75
CA ILE A 71 6.76 14.97 -1.03
C ILE A 71 7.55 15.94 -0.15
N GLU A 72 7.48 15.75 1.16
CA GLU A 72 8.23 16.57 2.11
C GLU A 72 9.72 16.21 2.13
N PRO A 73 10.61 17.10 2.62
CA PRO A 73 12.03 16.79 2.78
C PRO A 73 12.29 15.60 3.71
N SER A 74 13.46 14.94 3.54
CA SER A 74 13.90 13.79 4.33
C SER A 74 13.04 12.51 4.14
N VAL A 75 12.25 12.46 3.10
CA VAL A 75 11.62 11.20 2.65
C VAL A 75 12.67 10.34 1.96
N HIS A 76 12.63 9.03 2.22
CA HIS A 76 13.44 8.04 1.51
C HIS A 76 12.53 7.08 0.75
N ILE A 77 12.78 6.90 -0.56
CA ILE A 77 12.00 6.05 -1.44
C ILE A 77 12.91 5.03 -2.10
N ILE A 78 12.59 3.75 -1.96
CA ILE A 78 13.24 2.64 -2.68
C ILE A 78 12.26 2.11 -3.74
N GLY A 79 12.69 2.09 -4.99
CA GLY A 79 11.92 1.51 -6.09
C GLY A 79 11.91 -0.03 -6.10
N PRO A 80 11.01 -0.65 -6.86
CA PRO A 80 9.95 0.01 -7.61
C PRO A 80 8.87 0.57 -6.68
N ALA A 81 8.42 1.80 -6.95
CA ALA A 81 7.37 2.45 -6.19
C ALA A 81 6.52 3.37 -7.09
N TYR A 82 5.23 3.44 -6.80
CA TYR A 82 4.30 4.36 -7.45
C TYR A 82 3.68 5.31 -6.43
N ILE A 83 3.74 6.61 -6.73
CA ILE A 83 3.11 7.66 -5.94
C ILE A 83 2.19 8.45 -6.87
N GLY A 84 0.89 8.32 -6.65
CA GLY A 84 -0.19 8.81 -7.50
C GLY A 84 -0.48 10.30 -7.33
N PRO A 85 -1.47 10.80 -8.10
CA PRO A 85 -1.85 12.22 -8.10
C PRO A 85 -2.34 12.67 -6.71
N CYS A 86 -1.96 13.88 -6.32
CA CYS A 86 -2.35 14.50 -5.04
C CYS A 86 -1.99 13.68 -3.79
N ALA A 87 -1.19 12.61 -3.92
CA ALA A 87 -0.70 11.86 -2.77
C ALA A 87 0.25 12.72 -1.93
N VAL A 88 0.27 12.48 -0.62
CA VAL A 88 1.10 13.22 0.32
C VAL A 88 2.04 12.29 1.06
N ILE A 89 3.35 12.52 0.91
CA ILE A 89 4.38 11.78 1.64
C ILE A 89 5.09 12.76 2.58
N ARG A 90 4.91 12.56 3.88
CA ARG A 90 5.40 13.50 4.90
C ARG A 90 6.83 13.20 5.33
N HIS A 91 7.42 14.20 5.97
CA HIS A 91 8.78 14.18 6.50
C HIS A 91 9.15 12.88 7.22
N GLY A 92 10.31 12.32 6.85
CA GLY A 92 10.85 11.10 7.47
C GLY A 92 10.11 9.81 7.12
N ALA A 93 9.17 9.84 6.16
CA ALA A 93 8.54 8.61 5.67
C ALA A 93 9.53 7.73 4.91
N TYR A 94 9.39 6.42 5.05
CA TYR A 94 10.18 5.42 4.37
C TYR A 94 9.30 4.57 3.44
N ILE A 95 9.38 4.87 2.15
CA ILE A 95 8.66 4.16 1.10
C ILE A 95 9.58 3.09 0.54
N ARG A 96 9.25 1.85 0.76
CA ARG A 96 10.04 0.73 0.29
C ARG A 96 9.44 0.10 -0.97
N GLU A 97 10.20 -0.83 -1.51
CA GLU A 97 9.90 -1.53 -2.74
C GLU A 97 8.48 -2.12 -2.78
N PHE A 98 7.86 -2.01 -3.93
CA PHE A 98 6.48 -2.43 -4.22
C PHE A 98 5.40 -1.71 -3.41
N SER A 99 5.65 -0.46 -3.02
CA SER A 99 4.62 0.40 -2.44
C SER A 99 3.84 1.10 -3.55
N TRP A 100 2.52 0.88 -3.58
CA TRP A 100 1.60 1.51 -4.50
C TRP A 100 0.71 2.50 -3.73
N ILE A 101 1.05 3.77 -3.83
CA ILE A 101 0.34 4.85 -3.14
C ILE A 101 -0.60 5.52 -4.16
N CYS A 102 -1.89 5.24 -4.08
CA CYS A 102 -2.89 5.77 -5.00
C CYS A 102 -3.17 7.27 -4.80
N GLY A 103 -4.02 7.81 -5.66
CA GLY A 103 -4.37 9.23 -5.63
C GLY A 103 -4.95 9.69 -4.29
N GLY A 104 -4.51 10.85 -3.80
CA GLY A 104 -4.96 11.42 -2.52
C GLY A 104 -4.56 10.67 -1.26
N ALA A 105 -3.87 9.52 -1.38
CA ALA A 105 -3.42 8.77 -0.23
C ALA A 105 -2.28 9.48 0.52
N LEU A 106 -2.14 9.19 1.83
CA LEU A 106 -1.18 9.83 2.69
C LEU A 106 -0.31 8.82 3.43
N VAL A 107 1.02 8.94 3.27
CA VAL A 107 2.00 8.30 4.15
C VAL A 107 2.63 9.39 5.01
N GLY A 108 2.34 9.35 6.29
CA GLY A 108 2.67 10.42 7.23
C GLY A 108 4.06 10.30 7.85
N HIS A 109 4.30 11.18 8.82
CA HIS A 109 5.60 11.29 9.49
C HIS A 109 6.09 9.95 10.03
N ALA A 110 7.35 9.62 9.70
CA ALA A 110 8.04 8.41 10.16
C ALA A 110 7.23 7.11 9.98
N SER A 111 6.37 7.07 8.97
CA SER A 111 5.65 5.87 8.59
C SER A 111 6.41 5.10 7.51
N GLU A 112 6.35 3.78 7.57
CA GLU A 112 6.99 2.88 6.63
C GLU A 112 5.96 2.09 5.84
N THR A 113 6.13 2.01 4.51
CA THR A 113 5.32 1.14 3.63
C THR A 113 6.22 0.20 2.87
N LYS A 114 5.80 -1.05 2.69
CA LYS A 114 6.52 -2.05 1.91
C LYS A 114 5.56 -3.06 1.31
N HIS A 115 5.68 -3.32 0.01
CA HIS A 115 4.87 -4.32 -0.70
C HIS A 115 3.39 -4.21 -0.34
N SER A 116 2.87 -3.00 -0.45
CA SER A 116 1.54 -2.63 0.05
C SER A 116 0.85 -1.65 -0.89
N ILE A 117 -0.46 -1.64 -0.82
CA ILE A 117 -1.33 -0.78 -1.59
C ILE A 117 -2.07 0.15 -0.61
N LEU A 118 -1.96 1.45 -0.83
CA LEU A 118 -2.83 2.44 -0.21
C LEU A 118 -3.80 2.92 -1.29
N LEU A 119 -5.05 2.50 -1.23
CA LEU A 119 -6.10 2.89 -2.17
C LEU A 119 -6.46 4.37 -2.03
N PRO A 120 -7.24 4.96 -2.94
CA PRO A 120 -7.51 6.39 -2.94
C PRO A 120 -7.96 6.93 -1.58
N GLY A 121 -7.34 8.02 -1.14
CA GLY A 121 -7.66 8.65 0.15
C GLY A 121 -7.19 7.92 1.41
N ALA A 122 -6.62 6.72 1.30
CA ALA A 122 -6.12 5.96 2.45
C ALA A 122 -4.97 6.67 3.17
N LYS A 123 -4.95 6.60 4.51
CA LYS A 123 -4.01 7.35 5.35
C LYS A 123 -3.31 6.46 6.37
N ALA A 124 -1.96 6.50 6.34
CA ALA A 124 -1.07 5.99 7.38
C ALA A 124 -0.29 7.18 7.99
N PRO A 125 -0.92 8.01 8.86
CA PRO A 125 -0.47 9.38 9.10
C PRO A 125 0.69 9.54 10.06
N HIS A 126 0.92 8.61 11.00
CA HIS A 126 1.89 8.80 12.09
C HIS A 126 2.50 7.50 12.59
N PHE A 127 3.82 7.32 12.43
CA PHE A 127 4.59 6.21 12.99
C PHE A 127 4.00 4.82 12.66
N ASN A 128 3.40 4.69 11.49
CA ASN A 128 2.78 3.46 11.06
C ASN A 128 3.77 2.53 10.38
N TYR A 129 3.51 1.22 10.47
CA TYR A 129 4.14 0.22 9.61
C TYR A 129 3.07 -0.47 8.79
N VAL A 130 3.21 -0.42 7.47
CA VAL A 130 2.29 -1.04 6.51
C VAL A 130 3.09 -1.99 5.62
N GLY A 131 3.07 -3.26 5.94
CA GLY A 131 3.78 -4.30 5.20
C GLY A 131 2.85 -5.36 4.65
N ASP A 132 3.01 -5.74 3.38
CA ASP A 132 2.23 -6.78 2.69
C ASP A 132 0.72 -6.64 2.95
N SER A 133 0.19 -5.42 2.77
CA SER A 133 -1.15 -5.01 3.17
C SER A 133 -1.86 -4.20 2.08
N VAL A 134 -3.19 -4.16 2.16
CA VAL A 134 -4.01 -3.24 1.38
C VAL A 134 -4.86 -2.39 2.32
N LEU A 135 -4.71 -1.09 2.24
CA LEU A 135 -5.60 -0.13 2.88
C LEU A 135 -6.67 0.27 1.87
N GLY A 136 -7.93 -0.01 2.18
CA GLY A 136 -9.09 0.35 1.36
C GLY A 136 -9.24 1.87 1.18
N PRO A 137 -10.12 2.31 0.27
CA PRO A 137 -10.40 3.74 0.10
C PRO A 137 -10.76 4.40 1.44
N ASP A 138 -10.25 5.61 1.66
CA ASP A 138 -10.52 6.44 2.84
C ASP A 138 -10.24 5.78 4.21
N VAL A 139 -9.51 4.68 4.24
CA VAL A 139 -9.00 4.08 5.50
C VAL A 139 -8.12 5.09 6.23
N ASN A 140 -8.26 5.17 7.57
CA ASN A 140 -7.40 6.01 8.38
C ASN A 140 -6.82 5.23 9.58
N LEU A 141 -5.50 4.99 9.55
CA LEU A 141 -4.80 4.33 10.65
C LEU A 141 -4.57 5.31 11.81
N GLY A 142 -4.78 4.83 13.02
CA GLY A 142 -4.36 5.56 14.23
C GLY A 142 -2.84 5.65 14.33
N ALA A 143 -2.36 6.60 15.14
CA ALA A 143 -0.93 6.76 15.39
C ALA A 143 -0.32 5.48 15.99
N GLY A 144 0.82 5.05 15.46
CA GLY A 144 1.54 3.88 15.96
C GLY A 144 0.98 2.53 15.53
N VAL A 145 -0.07 2.46 14.70
CA VAL A 145 -0.57 1.19 14.17
C VAL A 145 0.53 0.49 13.37
N LYS A 146 0.73 -0.79 13.66
CA LYS A 146 1.69 -1.67 12.98
C LYS A 146 0.95 -2.87 12.40
N LEU A 147 0.90 -2.96 11.08
CA LEU A 147 0.37 -4.11 10.36
C LEU A 147 1.49 -5.15 10.20
N SER A 148 1.69 -5.96 11.25
CA SER A 148 2.71 -7.00 11.25
C SER A 148 2.41 -8.05 10.18
N ASN A 149 3.40 -8.41 9.36
CA ASN A 149 3.22 -9.18 8.15
C ASN A 149 3.96 -10.53 8.13
N LEU A 150 4.67 -10.88 9.19
CA LEU A 150 5.46 -12.12 9.26
C LEU A 150 5.23 -12.81 10.59
N ARG A 151 4.96 -14.11 10.54
CA ARG A 151 4.91 -14.97 11.73
C ARG A 151 6.31 -15.26 12.26
N ASN A 152 6.45 -15.39 13.58
CA ASN A 152 7.73 -15.69 14.22
C ASN A 152 8.32 -17.04 13.78
N ASP A 153 7.46 -18.02 13.47
CA ASP A 153 7.87 -19.33 12.95
C ASP A 153 8.15 -19.34 11.44
N GLY A 154 7.95 -18.19 10.77
CA GLY A 154 8.15 -18.05 9.33
C GLY A 154 7.17 -18.84 8.46
N GLY A 155 6.15 -19.44 9.04
CA GLY A 155 5.14 -20.21 8.35
C GLY A 155 4.12 -19.34 7.59
N GLU A 156 3.21 -20.02 6.88
CA GLU A 156 2.11 -19.38 6.16
C GLU A 156 1.18 -18.61 7.12
N VAL A 157 0.78 -17.41 6.71
CA VAL A 157 -0.20 -16.61 7.45
C VAL A 157 -1.60 -17.12 7.15
N HIS A 158 -2.41 -17.23 8.21
CA HIS A 158 -3.83 -17.58 8.10
C HIS A 158 -4.66 -16.41 8.60
N THR A 159 -5.80 -16.21 7.98
CA THR A 159 -6.83 -15.29 8.47
C THR A 159 -8.04 -16.03 9.01
N ARG A 160 -9.00 -15.32 9.57
CA ARG A 160 -10.29 -15.86 9.95
C ARG A 160 -11.41 -15.18 9.19
N ILE A 161 -12.28 -15.97 8.60
CA ILE A 161 -13.46 -15.49 7.89
C ILE A 161 -14.64 -16.22 8.53
N ASP A 162 -15.60 -15.48 9.08
CA ASP A 162 -16.76 -16.04 9.81
C ASP A 162 -16.39 -17.07 10.87
N GLY A 163 -15.27 -16.84 11.55
CA GLY A 163 -14.74 -17.73 12.58
C GLY A 163 -13.87 -18.88 12.07
N GLU A 164 -13.96 -19.22 10.80
CA GLU A 164 -13.18 -20.29 10.17
C GLU A 164 -11.76 -19.83 9.84
N ARG A 165 -10.79 -20.74 10.04
CA ARG A 165 -9.39 -20.48 9.72
C ARG A 165 -9.15 -20.74 8.23
N VAL A 166 -8.75 -19.69 7.50
CA VAL A 166 -8.47 -19.74 6.08
C VAL A 166 -6.99 -19.51 5.81
N ALA A 167 -6.38 -20.38 5.03
CA ALA A 167 -5.02 -20.24 4.55
C ALA A 167 -4.94 -19.13 3.49
N THR A 168 -3.98 -18.21 3.59
CA THR A 168 -3.79 -17.15 2.61
C THR A 168 -2.91 -17.57 1.44
N GLY A 169 -2.18 -18.66 1.57
CA GLY A 169 -1.12 -19.05 0.62
C GLY A 169 0.14 -18.19 0.74
N LEU A 170 0.17 -17.23 1.67
CA LEU A 170 1.23 -16.23 1.76
C LEU A 170 2.06 -16.41 3.04
N ARG A 171 3.36 -16.37 2.90
CA ARG A 171 4.29 -16.34 4.03
C ARG A 171 4.35 -14.96 4.70
N LYS A 172 4.10 -13.90 3.91
CA LYS A 172 3.99 -12.52 4.38
C LYS A 172 2.63 -11.98 4.03
N PHE A 173 1.90 -11.56 5.03
CA PHE A 173 0.57 -10.99 4.90
C PHE A 173 0.27 -10.16 6.15
N GLY A 174 0.01 -8.87 5.97
CA GLY A 174 -0.32 -7.95 7.04
C GLY A 174 -1.83 -7.88 7.27
N ALA A 175 -2.50 -6.98 6.56
CA ALA A 175 -3.95 -6.80 6.66
C ALA A 175 -4.56 -6.34 5.35
N ILE A 176 -5.83 -6.68 5.16
CA ILE A 176 -6.70 -6.10 4.15
C ILE A 176 -7.77 -5.31 4.89
N LEU A 177 -7.84 -4.01 4.68
CA LEU A 177 -8.75 -3.13 5.39
C LEU A 177 -9.86 -2.66 4.44
N GLY A 178 -11.11 -2.83 4.87
CA GLY A 178 -12.28 -2.40 4.12
C GLY A 178 -12.37 -0.88 4.00
N GLU A 179 -13.22 -0.43 3.08
CA GLU A 179 -13.44 0.99 2.80
C GLU A 179 -13.88 1.76 4.04
N GLY A 180 -13.37 2.99 4.21
CA GLY A 180 -13.74 3.91 5.27
C GLY A 180 -13.39 3.47 6.69
N LEU A 181 -12.65 2.36 6.86
CA LEU A 181 -12.28 1.88 8.19
C LEU A 181 -11.38 2.88 8.91
N SER A 182 -11.78 3.27 10.10
CA SER A 182 -10.98 4.15 10.98
C SER A 182 -10.51 3.39 12.22
N LEU A 183 -9.19 3.37 12.45
CA LEU A 183 -8.57 2.79 13.66
C LEU A 183 -8.18 3.86 14.69
N ILE A 184 -8.87 5.01 14.71
CA ILE A 184 -8.51 6.13 15.58
C ILE A 184 -9.26 6.10 16.89
N HIS A 185 -10.57 5.87 16.84
CA HIS A 185 -11.44 5.82 18.02
C HIS A 185 -12.49 4.74 17.87
N ILE A 186 -12.77 4.11 18.96
CA ILE A 186 -13.93 3.24 19.17
C ILE A 186 -14.87 3.98 20.14
#